data_05ed8ac418bc5a0b356451a2ff0e69b9
#
_entry.id   05ed8ac418bc5a0b356451a2ff0e69b9
#
_cell.length_a   1.000
_cell.length_b   1.000
_cell.length_c   1.000
_cell.angle_alpha   90.00
_cell.angle_beta   90.00
_cell.angle_gamma   90.00
#
_symmetry.space_group_name_H-M   'P 1'
#
loop_
_entity.id
_entity.type
_entity.pdbx_description
1 polymer ?
#
loop_
_entity_poly.entity_id
_entity_poly.type
_entity_poly.pdbx_seq_one_letter_code
_entity_poly.pdbx_strand_id
1 'polypeptide(L)'
;LHQDVFYTITVSLKDNQVVLDLKATPQKNMPLNLTNHMYFNLLGENDLKDHRIQLKADQYSSISEAMLNTYDLRDVSNSVFDLRETREVMDLINATHPQFEITRHIDHSFKANEVVLKAHNKTLKITATMPFMHLYFANYFDEGFIDEKGRNAKNHASIAIEPQYLPNDQNMPHYDETHPYHETITYTLSV
;
A
#
# COMPACT_ATOMS: atom_id res chain seq x y z
N LEU A 1 13.51 10.02 -23.39
CA LEU A 1 12.43 10.75 -24.08
C LEU A 1 11.53 11.35 -23.01
N HIS A 2 11.69 12.67 -22.75
CA HIS A 2 10.79 13.39 -21.85
C HIS A 2 9.45 13.53 -22.58
N GLN A 3 8.39 12.99 -21.98
CA GLN A 3 7.03 13.24 -22.42
C GLN A 3 6.38 14.15 -21.40
N ASP A 4 5.70 15.18 -21.87
CA ASP A 4 4.97 16.05 -20.97
C ASP A 4 3.69 15.35 -20.52
N VAL A 5 3.55 15.19 -19.21
CA VAL A 5 2.34 14.65 -18.57
C VAL A 5 1.83 15.71 -17.60
N PHE A 6 0.60 16.11 -17.76
CA PHE A 6 -0.06 17.04 -16.84
C PHE A 6 -0.74 16.25 -15.74
N TYR A 7 -0.36 16.50 -14.50
CA TYR A 7 -0.92 15.88 -13.32
C TYR A 7 -1.81 16.87 -12.56
N THR A 8 -2.96 16.40 -12.11
CA THR A 8 -3.80 17.11 -11.16
C THR A 8 -4.13 16.18 -10.00
N ILE A 9 -3.71 16.57 -8.80
CA ILE A 9 -4.02 15.85 -7.57
C ILE A 9 -4.91 16.75 -6.74
N THR A 10 -6.16 16.32 -6.50
CA THR A 10 -7.11 17.04 -5.67
C THR A 10 -7.27 16.29 -4.35
N VAL A 11 -7.03 16.97 -3.24
CA VAL A 11 -7.28 16.46 -1.90
C VAL A 11 -8.55 17.09 -1.36
N SER A 12 -9.54 16.27 -1.03
CA SER A 12 -10.81 16.70 -0.45
C SER A 12 -11.00 16.10 0.94
N LEU A 13 -11.50 16.92 1.86
CA LEU A 13 -11.92 16.50 3.19
C LEU A 13 -13.45 16.62 3.30
N LYS A 14 -14.09 15.52 3.60
CA LYS A 14 -15.55 15.47 3.80
C LYS A 14 -15.86 14.56 4.97
N ASP A 15 -16.46 15.12 6.02
CA ASP A 15 -16.76 14.41 7.26
C ASP A 15 -15.51 13.72 7.83
N ASN A 16 -15.53 12.40 7.89
CA ASN A 16 -14.42 11.57 8.35
C ASN A 16 -13.60 10.96 7.20
N GLN A 17 -13.70 11.50 5.98
CA GLN A 17 -13.00 11.00 4.80
C GLN A 17 -12.03 12.02 4.24
N VAL A 18 -10.83 11.53 3.87
CA VAL A 18 -9.89 12.22 2.99
C VAL A 18 -9.92 11.50 1.65
N VAL A 19 -10.19 12.23 0.58
CA VAL A 19 -10.24 11.68 -0.78
C VAL A 19 -9.12 12.30 -1.61
N LEU A 20 -8.31 11.45 -2.22
CA LEU A 20 -7.35 11.82 -3.25
C LEU A 20 -7.94 11.49 -4.63
N ASP A 21 -8.13 12.50 -5.45
CA ASP A 21 -8.54 12.38 -6.85
C ASP A 21 -7.30 12.60 -7.72
N LEU A 22 -6.84 11.55 -8.40
CA LEU A 22 -5.59 11.50 -9.14
C LEU A 22 -5.89 11.52 -10.63
N LYS A 23 -5.52 12.60 -11.31
CA LYS A 23 -5.71 12.75 -12.76
C LYS A 23 -4.39 12.99 -13.46
N ALA A 24 -4.25 12.41 -14.66
CA ALA A 24 -3.13 12.70 -15.52
C ALA A 24 -3.54 12.58 -16.99
N THR A 25 -3.02 13.48 -17.81
CA THR A 25 -3.26 13.50 -19.25
C THR A 25 -1.93 13.46 -19.96
N PRO A 26 -1.45 12.27 -20.38
CA PRO A 26 -0.23 12.17 -21.17
C PRO A 26 -0.50 12.53 -22.63
N GLN A 27 0.45 13.18 -23.27
CA GLN A 27 0.35 13.56 -24.69
C GLN A 27 0.50 12.36 -25.66
N LYS A 28 1.04 11.24 -25.17
CA LYS A 28 1.23 10.01 -25.95
C LYS A 28 0.78 8.82 -25.12
N ASN A 29 0.31 7.79 -25.80
CA ASN A 29 -0.09 6.54 -25.15
C ASN A 29 1.03 5.95 -24.31
N MET A 30 0.82 5.85 -22.98
CA MET A 30 1.78 5.33 -22.02
C MET A 30 1.10 4.78 -20.78
N PRO A 31 1.74 3.84 -20.06
CA PRO A 31 1.23 3.39 -18.77
C PRO A 31 1.45 4.48 -17.71
N LEU A 32 0.51 4.61 -16.80
CA LEU A 32 0.60 5.45 -15.60
C LEU A 32 0.18 4.65 -14.37
N ASN A 33 0.89 4.88 -13.26
CA ASN A 33 0.64 4.22 -11.99
C ASN A 33 0.93 5.20 -10.84
N LEU A 34 0.01 6.12 -10.61
CA LEU A 34 0.13 7.08 -9.51
C LEU A 34 -0.40 6.44 -8.24
N THR A 35 0.31 6.59 -7.15
CA THR A 35 -0.11 6.17 -5.83
C THR A 35 0.23 7.20 -4.75
N ASN A 36 -0.10 6.90 -3.51
CA ASN A 36 0.28 7.67 -2.35
C ASN A 36 1.04 6.76 -1.38
N HIS A 37 2.23 7.19 -0.92
CA HIS A 37 3.11 6.42 -0.05
C HIS A 37 3.03 6.89 1.41
N MET A 38 1.83 7.11 1.92
CA MET A 38 1.64 7.48 3.33
C MET A 38 1.89 6.29 4.26
N TYR A 39 2.61 6.57 5.36
CA TYR A 39 2.82 5.63 6.45
C TYR A 39 1.77 5.82 7.54
N PHE A 40 1.22 4.71 8.03
CA PHE A 40 0.16 4.71 9.05
C PHE A 40 0.62 4.03 10.32
N ASN A 41 0.44 4.73 11.44
CA ASN A 41 0.47 4.21 12.80
C ASN A 41 -0.63 4.94 13.58
N LEU A 42 -1.71 4.24 13.92
CA LEU A 42 -2.91 4.84 14.50
C LEU A 42 -2.74 5.30 15.96
N LEU A 43 -1.69 4.83 16.63
CA LEU A 43 -1.41 5.17 18.03
C LEU A 43 -0.32 6.24 18.18
N GLY A 44 0.48 6.48 17.12
CA GLY A 44 1.60 7.43 17.16
C GLY A 44 2.75 6.96 18.05
N GLU A 45 2.83 5.66 18.32
CA GLU A 45 3.95 5.02 19.00
C GLU A 45 5.05 4.59 18.02
N ASN A 46 6.19 4.15 18.53
CA ASN A 46 7.31 3.74 17.68
C ASN A 46 7.32 2.21 17.47
N ASP A 47 6.13 1.62 17.39
CA ASP A 47 5.87 0.22 17.05
C ASP A 47 4.40 0.06 16.58
N LEU A 48 4.05 -1.15 16.14
CA LEU A 48 2.70 -1.50 15.68
C LEU A 48 1.97 -2.45 16.67
N LYS A 49 2.38 -2.45 17.92
CA LYS A 49 1.66 -3.16 18.96
C LYS A 49 0.20 -2.69 18.99
N ASP A 50 -0.71 -3.62 19.27
CA ASP A 50 -2.16 -3.39 19.30
C ASP A 50 -2.79 -2.92 17.97
N HIS A 51 -2.05 -3.04 16.86
CA HIS A 51 -2.59 -2.85 15.52
C HIS A 51 -3.05 -4.18 14.91
N ARG A 52 -4.16 -4.14 14.21
CA ARG A 52 -4.75 -5.25 13.46
C ARG A 52 -5.01 -4.83 12.03
N ILE A 53 -4.78 -5.76 11.12
CA ILE A 53 -5.01 -5.51 9.68
C ILE A 53 -5.93 -6.57 9.10
N GLN A 54 -6.78 -6.15 8.16
CA GLN A 54 -7.59 -7.02 7.33
C GLN A 54 -7.56 -6.54 5.89
N LEU A 55 -7.40 -7.49 4.97
CA LEU A 55 -7.39 -7.24 3.54
C LEU A 55 -7.95 -8.46 2.83
N LYS A 56 -9.10 -8.31 2.15
CA LYS A 56 -9.81 -9.41 1.49
C LYS A 56 -9.23 -9.67 0.11
N ALA A 57 -8.02 -10.20 0.06
CA ALA A 57 -7.35 -10.65 -1.16
C ALA A 57 -7.19 -12.17 -1.14
N ASP A 58 -7.47 -12.81 -2.26
CA ASP A 58 -7.18 -14.23 -2.46
C ASP A 58 -5.79 -14.47 -3.02
N GLN A 59 -5.14 -13.42 -3.54
CA GLN A 59 -3.84 -13.51 -4.20
C GLN A 59 -2.93 -12.34 -3.82
N TYR A 60 -1.62 -12.63 -3.79
CA TYR A 60 -0.56 -11.64 -3.67
C TYR A 60 0.50 -11.85 -4.77
N SER A 61 1.22 -10.80 -5.13
CA SER A 61 2.37 -10.88 -6.05
C SER A 61 3.62 -11.26 -5.28
N SER A 62 4.32 -12.33 -5.70
CA SER A 62 5.63 -12.67 -5.15
C SER A 62 6.71 -11.69 -5.63
N ILE A 63 7.78 -11.58 -4.85
CA ILE A 63 8.93 -10.71 -5.13
C ILE A 63 10.13 -11.59 -5.49
N SER A 64 10.86 -11.20 -6.54
CA SER A 64 12.11 -11.85 -6.96
C SER A 64 13.29 -11.42 -6.09
N GLU A 65 14.42 -12.13 -6.18
CA GLU A 65 15.68 -11.74 -5.52
C GLU A 65 16.18 -10.36 -5.95
N ALA A 66 15.76 -9.87 -7.11
CA ALA A 66 16.04 -8.51 -7.57
C ALA A 66 15.10 -7.44 -6.99
N MET A 67 14.29 -7.78 -5.99
CA MET A 67 13.30 -6.89 -5.37
C MET A 67 12.24 -6.37 -6.35
N LEU A 68 11.86 -7.17 -7.34
CA LEU A 68 10.84 -6.84 -8.34
C LEU A 68 9.64 -7.77 -8.25
N ASN A 69 8.45 -7.24 -8.49
CA ASN A 69 7.25 -8.06 -8.64
C ASN A 69 7.44 -9.08 -9.78
N THR A 70 7.09 -10.33 -9.52
CA THR A 70 7.28 -11.42 -10.51
C THR A 70 6.07 -11.64 -11.41
N TYR A 71 4.95 -10.95 -11.17
CA TYR A 71 3.62 -11.19 -11.80
C TYR A 71 3.05 -12.59 -11.52
N ASP A 72 3.75 -13.40 -10.74
CA ASP A 72 3.27 -14.68 -10.24
C ASP A 72 2.34 -14.40 -9.06
N LEU A 73 1.04 -14.36 -9.35
CA LEU A 73 0.00 -14.19 -8.33
C LEU A 73 -0.23 -15.51 -7.62
N ARG A 74 0.17 -15.55 -6.36
CA ARG A 74 0.06 -16.72 -5.49
C ARG A 74 -1.16 -16.64 -4.59
N ASP A 75 -1.79 -17.78 -4.36
CA ASP A 75 -2.87 -17.92 -3.40
C ASP A 75 -2.37 -17.62 -1.98
N VAL A 76 -3.16 -16.87 -1.20
CA VAL A 76 -2.80 -16.50 0.18
C VAL A 76 -3.11 -17.61 1.19
N SER A 77 -3.93 -18.58 0.84
CA SER A 77 -4.46 -19.61 1.75
C SER A 77 -3.36 -20.37 2.47
N ASN A 78 -3.52 -20.55 3.77
CA ASN A 78 -2.56 -21.23 4.64
C ASN A 78 -1.16 -20.61 4.67
N SER A 79 -1.05 -19.30 4.36
CA SER A 79 0.22 -18.58 4.42
C SER A 79 0.14 -17.39 5.38
N VAL A 80 1.28 -16.76 5.65
CA VAL A 80 1.38 -15.50 6.40
C VAL A 80 0.68 -14.34 5.68
N PHE A 81 0.47 -14.45 4.37
CA PHE A 81 -0.22 -13.45 3.55
C PHE A 81 -1.75 -13.59 3.57
N ASP A 82 -2.32 -14.57 4.28
CA ASP A 82 -3.76 -14.67 4.44
C ASP A 82 -4.27 -13.64 5.45
N LEU A 83 -4.68 -12.49 4.93
CA LEU A 83 -5.22 -11.35 5.68
C LEU A 83 -6.74 -11.22 5.49
N ARG A 84 -7.42 -12.23 4.95
CA ARG A 84 -8.88 -12.20 4.72
C ARG A 84 -9.67 -12.09 6.03
N GLU A 85 -9.15 -12.68 7.09
CA GLU A 85 -9.59 -12.42 8.47
C GLU A 85 -8.66 -11.42 9.15
N THR A 86 -9.18 -10.73 10.16
CA THR A 86 -8.38 -9.75 10.92
C THR A 86 -7.19 -10.42 11.61
N ARG A 87 -5.99 -9.93 11.39
CA ARG A 87 -4.74 -10.43 11.97
C ARG A 87 -4.08 -9.37 12.86
N GLU A 88 -3.50 -9.80 13.96
CA GLU A 88 -2.59 -8.95 14.74
C GLU A 88 -1.33 -8.64 13.89
N VAL A 89 -0.95 -7.36 13.79
CA VAL A 89 0.22 -6.96 13.01
C VAL A 89 1.50 -7.55 13.60
N MET A 90 1.60 -7.64 14.92
CA MET A 90 2.77 -8.24 15.58
C MET A 90 2.93 -9.73 15.28
N ASP A 91 1.85 -10.47 15.05
CA ASP A 91 1.94 -11.88 14.62
C ASP A 91 2.56 -11.98 13.22
N LEU A 92 2.21 -11.04 12.34
CA LEU A 92 2.80 -10.98 11.01
C LEU A 92 4.28 -10.62 11.06
N ILE A 93 4.66 -9.64 11.88
CA ILE A 93 6.06 -9.20 12.07
C ILE A 93 6.92 -10.31 12.68
N ASN A 94 6.36 -11.16 13.54
CA ASN A 94 7.09 -12.29 14.14
C ASN A 94 7.05 -13.56 13.30
N ALA A 95 6.30 -13.58 12.20
CA ALA A 95 6.21 -14.74 11.32
C ALA A 95 7.46 -14.90 10.45
N THR A 96 7.66 -16.12 9.95
CA THR A 96 8.71 -16.43 8.99
C THR A 96 8.10 -16.90 7.67
N HIS A 97 8.72 -16.51 6.57
CA HIS A 97 8.33 -16.96 5.24
C HIS A 97 9.52 -16.79 4.28
N PRO A 98 9.74 -17.66 3.28
CA PRO A 98 10.86 -17.51 2.33
C PRO A 98 10.92 -16.16 1.63
N GLN A 99 9.78 -15.53 1.33
CA GLN A 99 9.75 -14.18 0.76
C GLN A 99 10.35 -13.13 1.72
N PHE A 100 10.29 -13.34 3.02
CA PHE A 100 10.84 -12.39 4.01
C PHE A 100 12.37 -12.41 4.07
N GLU A 101 13.02 -13.45 3.57
CA GLU A 101 14.47 -13.46 3.37
C GLU A 101 14.88 -12.45 2.29
N ILE A 102 14.00 -12.20 1.31
CA ILE A 102 14.22 -11.24 0.23
C ILE A 102 13.82 -9.83 0.68
N THR A 103 12.62 -9.68 1.23
CA THR A 103 11.97 -8.37 1.47
C THR A 103 12.11 -7.87 2.91
N ARG A 104 12.77 -8.62 3.79
CA ARG A 104 12.89 -8.41 5.25
C ARG A 104 11.55 -8.37 5.98
N HIS A 105 10.43 -8.54 5.36
CA HIS A 105 9.05 -8.73 5.82
C HIS A 105 8.05 -8.43 4.71
N ILE A 106 6.78 -8.15 5.07
CA ILE A 106 5.76 -7.78 4.08
C ILE A 106 6.20 -6.53 3.34
N ASP A 107 6.33 -6.68 2.03
CA ASP A 107 6.63 -5.66 1.01
C ASP A 107 6.04 -6.21 -0.30
N HIS A 108 4.70 -6.35 -0.32
CA HIS A 108 4.01 -7.16 -1.31
C HIS A 108 2.72 -6.50 -1.78
N SER A 109 2.38 -6.69 -3.04
CA SER A 109 1.11 -6.26 -3.62
C SER A 109 0.06 -7.35 -3.54
N PHE A 110 -1.09 -7.02 -2.97
CA PHE A 110 -2.25 -7.90 -2.83
C PHE A 110 -3.33 -7.50 -3.84
N LYS A 111 -3.97 -8.46 -4.48
CA LYS A 111 -5.06 -8.21 -5.41
C LYS A 111 -6.34 -7.88 -4.65
N ALA A 112 -6.46 -6.64 -4.26
CA ALA A 112 -7.59 -6.06 -3.53
C ALA A 112 -7.62 -4.55 -3.72
N ASN A 113 -8.77 -3.95 -3.50
CA ASN A 113 -8.99 -2.50 -3.57
C ASN A 113 -9.49 -1.90 -2.25
N GLU A 114 -9.43 -2.69 -1.18
CA GLU A 114 -9.81 -2.27 0.17
C GLU A 114 -8.90 -2.91 1.22
N VAL A 115 -8.51 -2.12 2.21
CA VAL A 115 -7.80 -2.57 3.42
C VAL A 115 -8.34 -1.86 4.64
N VAL A 116 -8.34 -2.54 5.78
CA VAL A 116 -8.75 -2.00 7.08
C VAL A 116 -7.63 -2.18 8.08
N LEU A 117 -7.17 -1.08 8.66
CA LEU A 117 -6.22 -1.04 9.78
C LEU A 117 -6.96 -0.58 11.04
N LYS A 118 -6.79 -1.28 12.16
CA LYS A 118 -7.43 -0.97 13.44
C LYS A 118 -6.39 -0.90 14.55
N ALA A 119 -6.61 -0.01 15.51
CA ALA A 119 -5.87 0.01 16.77
C ALA A 119 -6.74 0.61 17.88
N HIS A 120 -6.97 -0.14 18.93
CA HIS A 120 -7.93 0.21 19.99
C HIS A 120 -9.33 0.53 19.41
N ASN A 121 -9.84 1.74 19.64
CA ASN A 121 -11.11 2.25 19.11
C ASN A 121 -10.97 2.94 17.74
N LYS A 122 -9.75 3.08 17.19
CA LYS A 122 -9.50 3.73 15.90
C LYS A 122 -9.55 2.74 14.77
N THR A 123 -10.18 3.14 13.68
CA THR A 123 -10.21 2.38 12.43
C THR A 123 -9.87 3.28 11.26
N LEU A 124 -8.93 2.86 10.45
CA LEU A 124 -8.64 3.43 9.13
C LEU A 124 -9.05 2.40 8.09
N LYS A 125 -10.00 2.79 7.23
CA LYS A 125 -10.37 2.03 6.04
C LYS A 125 -9.87 2.79 4.82
N ILE A 126 -9.13 2.11 3.94
CA ILE A 126 -8.65 2.65 2.68
C ILE A 126 -9.33 1.88 1.55
N THR A 127 -9.94 2.59 0.61
CA THR A 127 -10.50 2.05 -0.62
C THR A 127 -9.93 2.78 -1.81
N ALA A 128 -9.79 2.09 -2.94
CA ALA A 128 -9.27 2.69 -4.16
C ALA A 128 -9.95 2.12 -5.40
N THR A 129 -9.84 2.82 -6.50
CA THR A 129 -10.26 2.32 -7.82
C THR A 129 -9.24 1.39 -8.44
N MET A 130 -7.96 1.47 -8.01
CA MET A 130 -6.89 0.60 -8.46
C MET A 130 -7.04 -0.83 -7.92
N PRO A 131 -6.57 -1.85 -8.67
CA PRO A 131 -6.85 -3.26 -8.37
C PRO A 131 -5.95 -3.91 -7.33
N PHE A 132 -4.86 -3.25 -6.90
CA PHE A 132 -3.93 -3.79 -5.92
C PHE A 132 -3.73 -2.84 -4.75
N MET A 133 -3.53 -3.41 -3.57
CA MET A 133 -3.00 -2.76 -2.37
C MET A 133 -1.59 -3.27 -2.11
N HIS A 134 -0.59 -2.40 -2.23
CA HIS A 134 0.75 -2.73 -1.80
C HIS A 134 0.90 -2.40 -0.32
N LEU A 135 1.40 -3.36 0.46
CA LEU A 135 1.67 -3.21 1.89
C LEU A 135 3.18 -3.29 2.10
N TYR A 136 3.74 -2.26 2.73
CA TYR A 136 5.13 -2.21 3.15
C TYR A 136 5.22 -1.94 4.64
N PHE A 137 5.83 -2.85 5.39
CA PHE A 137 5.88 -2.81 6.86
C PHE A 137 7.11 -2.05 7.40
N ALA A 138 7.52 -0.99 6.72
CA ALA A 138 8.66 -0.15 7.13
C ALA A 138 9.90 -0.97 7.52
N ASN A 139 10.30 -1.91 6.67
CA ASN A 139 11.32 -2.93 6.94
C ASN A 139 12.75 -2.37 7.03
N TYR A 140 12.98 -1.09 6.67
CA TYR A 140 14.29 -0.46 6.49
C TYR A 140 14.40 0.88 7.23
N PHE A 141 13.71 1.06 8.36
CA PHE A 141 13.76 2.31 9.14
C PHE A 141 14.91 2.36 10.17
N ASP A 142 15.74 1.34 10.24
CA ASP A 142 16.86 1.21 11.16
C ASP A 142 18.06 2.15 10.87
N GLU A 143 18.02 2.90 9.76
CA GLU A 143 19.13 3.71 9.28
C GLU A 143 18.85 5.22 9.31
N GLY A 144 18.49 5.77 10.50
CA GLY A 144 18.53 7.20 10.70
C GLY A 144 17.25 7.97 10.34
N PHE A 145 16.11 7.31 10.22
CA PHE A 145 14.83 7.98 10.12
C PHE A 145 14.43 8.58 11.46
N ILE A 146 14.18 9.88 11.49
CA ILE A 146 13.69 10.62 12.67
C ILE A 146 12.19 10.87 12.46
N ASP A 147 11.36 10.45 13.41
CA ASP A 147 9.93 10.72 13.38
C ASP A 147 9.59 12.18 13.73
N GLU A 148 8.32 12.56 13.61
CA GLU A 148 7.83 13.91 13.93
C GLU A 148 8.02 14.33 15.39
N LYS A 149 8.26 13.37 16.30
CA LYS A 149 8.54 13.59 17.72
C LYS A 149 10.04 13.65 18.02
N GLY A 150 10.88 13.61 16.99
CA GLY A 150 12.34 13.61 17.11
C GLY A 150 12.94 12.28 17.60
N ARG A 151 12.20 11.17 17.53
CA ARG A 151 12.66 9.84 17.92
C ARG A 151 13.21 9.11 16.70
N ASN A 152 14.22 8.26 16.90
CA ASN A 152 14.64 7.33 15.85
C ASN A 152 13.49 6.35 15.56
N ALA A 153 12.97 6.37 14.35
CA ALA A 153 11.98 5.39 13.90
C ALA A 153 12.61 4.00 13.85
N LYS A 154 11.88 3.00 14.33
CA LYS A 154 12.32 1.61 14.32
C LYS A 154 11.75 0.91 13.08
N ASN A 155 12.40 -0.17 12.67
CA ASN A 155 11.79 -1.10 11.74
C ASN A 155 10.40 -1.50 12.26
N HIS A 156 9.45 -1.58 11.35
CA HIS A 156 8.05 -1.90 11.65
C HIS A 156 7.35 -0.89 12.56
N ALA A 157 7.78 0.38 12.57
CA ALA A 157 7.09 1.43 13.32
C ALA A 157 5.79 1.93 12.64
N SER A 158 5.59 1.58 11.37
CA SER A 158 4.43 1.98 10.58
C SER A 158 4.21 1.05 9.39
N ILE A 159 3.07 1.20 8.72
CA ILE A 159 2.75 0.49 7.48
C ILE A 159 2.46 1.51 6.39
N ALA A 160 3.19 1.45 5.27
CA ALA A 160 2.76 2.12 4.05
C ALA A 160 1.69 1.26 3.37
N ILE A 161 0.63 1.91 2.91
CA ILE A 161 -0.49 1.28 2.21
C ILE A 161 -0.70 2.06 0.92
N GLU A 162 -0.38 1.41 -0.20
CA GLU A 162 -0.26 2.05 -1.50
C GLU A 162 -1.20 1.38 -2.51
N PRO A 163 -2.38 1.96 -2.74
CA PRO A 163 -3.22 1.52 -3.84
C PRO A 163 -2.54 1.77 -5.19
N GLN A 164 -2.48 0.74 -6.05
CA GLN A 164 -1.76 0.86 -7.33
C GLN A 164 -2.16 -0.22 -8.33
N TYR A 165 -1.68 -0.11 -9.56
CA TYR A 165 -1.54 -1.22 -10.48
C TYR A 165 -0.25 -1.99 -10.16
N LEU A 166 -0.19 -3.26 -10.51
CA LEU A 166 1.04 -4.03 -10.33
C LEU A 166 2.15 -3.43 -11.22
N PRO A 167 3.28 -2.96 -10.64
CA PRO A 167 4.30 -2.26 -11.41
C PRO A 167 4.89 -3.13 -12.53
N ASN A 168 5.10 -2.54 -13.71
CA ASN A 168 5.63 -3.19 -14.91
C ASN A 168 4.81 -4.38 -15.44
N ASP A 169 3.54 -4.55 -15.01
CA ASP A 169 2.65 -5.54 -15.61
C ASP A 169 2.44 -5.20 -17.10
N GLN A 170 2.60 -6.19 -17.96
CA GLN A 170 2.34 -6.03 -19.39
C GLN A 170 0.87 -5.68 -19.70
N ASN A 171 -0.03 -5.98 -18.77
CA ASN A 171 -1.46 -5.66 -18.86
C ASN A 171 -1.81 -4.35 -18.15
N MET A 172 -0.82 -3.55 -17.70
CA MET A 172 -1.10 -2.26 -17.10
C MET A 172 -1.83 -1.35 -18.10
N PRO A 173 -2.92 -0.67 -17.69
CA PRO A 173 -3.65 0.21 -18.58
C PRO A 173 -2.76 1.33 -19.13
N HIS A 174 -2.98 1.67 -20.40
CA HIS A 174 -2.33 2.79 -21.06
C HIS A 174 -3.30 3.94 -21.23
N TYR A 175 -2.78 5.13 -21.17
CA TYR A 175 -3.54 6.37 -21.16
C TYR A 175 -2.97 7.36 -22.17
N ASP A 176 -3.81 8.24 -22.68
CA ASP A 176 -3.48 9.32 -23.61
C ASP A 176 -4.49 10.49 -23.49
N GLU A 177 -4.42 11.47 -24.36
CA GLU A 177 -5.33 12.63 -24.35
C GLU A 177 -6.80 12.24 -24.55
N THR A 178 -7.09 11.14 -25.25
CA THR A 178 -8.45 10.64 -25.50
C THR A 178 -8.95 9.72 -24.41
N HIS A 179 -8.05 9.14 -23.65
CA HIS A 179 -8.31 8.23 -22.55
C HIS A 179 -7.41 8.60 -21.34
N PRO A 180 -7.72 9.68 -20.63
CA PRO A 180 -6.88 10.17 -19.53
C PRO A 180 -6.93 9.25 -18.30
N TYR A 181 -5.84 9.25 -17.53
CA TYR A 181 -5.78 8.57 -16.23
C TYR A 181 -6.68 9.27 -15.22
N HIS A 182 -7.49 8.49 -14.52
CA HIS A 182 -8.31 8.98 -13.43
C HIS A 182 -8.53 7.87 -12.38
N GLU A 183 -7.92 8.03 -11.21
CA GLU A 183 -8.05 7.10 -10.10
C GLU A 183 -8.36 7.85 -8.80
N THR A 184 -8.98 7.15 -7.86
CA THR A 184 -9.39 7.73 -6.57
C THR A 184 -8.93 6.84 -5.43
N ILE A 185 -8.40 7.47 -4.36
CA ILE A 185 -8.09 6.81 -3.08
C ILE A 185 -8.90 7.51 -1.99
N THR A 186 -9.63 6.75 -1.21
CA THR A 186 -10.43 7.25 -0.09
C THR A 186 -9.93 6.66 1.22
N TYR A 187 -9.58 7.52 2.16
CA TYR A 187 -9.24 7.20 3.53
C TYR A 187 -10.41 7.56 4.44
N THR A 188 -11.00 6.57 5.09
CA THR A 188 -12.11 6.77 6.04
C THR A 188 -11.62 6.48 7.45
N LEU A 189 -11.72 7.48 8.34
CA LEU A 189 -11.31 7.38 9.75
C LEU A 189 -12.55 7.27 10.64
N SER A 190 -12.51 6.37 11.61
CA SER A 190 -13.51 6.29 12.69
C SER A 190 -12.85 6.01 14.05
N VAL A 191 -13.48 6.52 15.10
CA VAL A 191 -13.01 6.47 16.49
C VAL A 191 -14.12 5.94 17.40
#